data_a8cddd4331fc90baa8683dd3613744b4
#
_entry.id   a8cddd4331fc90baa8683dd3613744b4
#
_cell.length_a   1.000
_cell.length_b   1.000
_cell.length_c   1.000
_cell.angle_alpha   90.00
_cell.angle_beta   90.00
_cell.angle_gamma   90.00
#
_symmetry.space_group_name_H-M   'P 1'
#
loop_
_entity.id
_entity.type
_entity.pdbx_description
1 polymer ?
#
loop_
_entity_poly.entity_id
_entity_poly.type
_entity_poly.pdbx_seq_one_letter_code
_entity_poly.pdbx_strand_id
1 'polypeptide(L)'
;VKHLKRLLRVLGRIILRVAPLLIAVPALAYSMPLREGAPVMIEAPTATPPPPTPPPATPAPAPAAPTPAPRYTLDDTVPYIPILMYHYIREVDPDADPLGFRLSVRPDRFAEQLAWLRERGYVGLRMRELAVCLRANDCPPRAVALTFDDGYADNVTVALPLLRRYGFVATFYIVTGFVGREGYMDWEDLALLRDSGMEIGAHSVSHADLAALDLDAARYEILASREAVEERLGIEVVSFSYPAGSYTPAVARLIRKAGFSSVVTAAPAARLERLDALPRRRVLGGETLEGYRWYVVPLVSAGKP
;
A
#
# COMPACT_ATOMS: atom_id res chain seq x y z
N VAL A 1 32.69 25.99 36.60
CA VAL A 1 33.20 27.14 35.82
C VAL A 1 34.38 26.74 34.91
N LYS A 2 35.23 25.74 35.26
CA LYS A 2 36.39 25.31 34.46
C LYS A 2 36.01 24.42 33.23
N HIS A 3 34.90 23.71 33.22
CA HIS A 3 34.48 22.86 32.08
C HIS A 3 33.77 23.65 30.97
N LEU A 4 33.11 24.75 31.25
CA LEU A 4 32.41 25.57 30.24
C LEU A 4 33.41 26.36 29.35
N LYS A 5 34.59 26.71 29.85
CA LYS A 5 35.63 27.40 29.07
C LYS A 5 36.38 26.49 28.08
N ARG A 6 36.29 25.17 28.23
CA ARG A 6 36.91 24.19 27.30
C ARG A 6 36.02 23.87 26.09
N LEU A 7 34.68 23.94 26.26
CA LEU A 7 33.73 23.71 25.18
C LEU A 7 33.68 24.85 24.15
N LEU A 8 33.87 26.11 24.62
CA LEU A 8 33.85 27.30 23.74
C LEU A 8 35.12 27.47 22.89
N ARG A 9 36.22 26.76 23.19
CA ARG A 9 37.45 26.79 22.36
C ARG A 9 37.48 25.77 21.23
N VAL A 10 36.60 24.78 21.24
CA VAL A 10 36.48 23.77 20.17
C VAL A 10 35.50 24.25 19.10
N LEU A 11 34.45 24.98 19.48
CA LEU A 11 33.48 25.53 18.53
C LEU A 11 33.97 26.73 17.70
N GLY A 12 35.02 27.41 18.13
CA GLY A 12 35.57 28.59 17.44
C GLY A 12 36.55 28.31 16.30
N ARG A 13 36.87 27.04 15.99
CA ARG A 13 37.84 26.68 14.94
C ARG A 13 37.28 26.01 13.69
N ILE A 14 35.96 25.84 13.57
CA ILE A 14 35.33 25.17 12.44
C ILE A 14 34.60 26.13 11.48
N ILE A 15 34.51 27.42 11.79
CA ILE A 15 33.81 28.43 10.96
C ILE A 15 34.80 29.30 10.19
N LEU A 16 35.79 28.75 9.56
CA LEU A 16 36.57 29.50 8.55
C LEU A 16 37.23 28.55 7.56
N ARG A 17 36.52 28.16 6.52
CA ARG A 17 37.04 27.74 5.20
C ARG A 17 35.97 27.01 4.37
N VAL A 18 35.00 27.74 3.87
CA VAL A 18 34.36 27.37 2.59
C VAL A 18 34.13 28.67 1.83
N ALA A 19 35.07 29.02 0.98
CA ALA A 19 34.87 30.04 -0.06
C ALA A 19 34.03 29.45 -1.17
N PRO A 20 33.06 30.16 -1.76
CA PRO A 20 32.33 29.67 -2.91
C PRO A 20 33.23 29.78 -4.16
N LEU A 21 33.51 28.64 -4.76
CA LEU A 21 34.15 28.53 -6.08
C LEU A 21 33.09 28.90 -7.15
N LEU A 22 33.08 30.14 -7.60
CA LEU A 22 32.33 30.57 -8.77
C LEU A 22 33.03 30.00 -10.01
N ILE A 23 32.50 28.93 -10.58
CA ILE A 23 32.90 28.43 -11.90
C ILE A 23 32.09 29.23 -12.93
N ALA A 24 32.74 30.18 -13.57
CA ALA A 24 32.21 30.86 -14.75
C ALA A 24 32.25 29.90 -15.95
N VAL A 25 31.07 29.56 -16.49
CA VAL A 25 30.93 28.82 -17.76
C VAL A 25 30.92 29.84 -18.89
N PRO A 26 31.88 29.81 -19.82
CA PRO A 26 31.84 30.70 -20.99
C PRO A 26 30.72 30.24 -21.92
N ALA A 27 29.81 31.16 -22.25
CA ALA A 27 28.84 30.99 -23.32
C ALA A 27 29.55 30.97 -24.67
N LEU A 28 29.68 29.80 -25.29
CA LEU A 28 30.07 29.69 -26.69
C LEU A 28 28.85 30.02 -27.55
N ALA A 29 28.84 31.22 -28.12
CA ALA A 29 27.93 31.59 -29.18
C ALA A 29 28.34 30.87 -30.47
N TYR A 30 27.59 29.87 -30.87
CA TYR A 30 27.73 29.24 -32.19
C TYR A 30 26.95 30.07 -33.23
N SER A 31 27.66 30.89 -33.98
CA SER A 31 27.12 31.55 -35.17
C SER A 31 27.14 30.55 -36.32
N MET A 32 25.99 30.03 -36.74
CA MET A 32 25.87 29.30 -38.01
C MET A 32 25.62 30.28 -39.14
N PRO A 33 26.34 30.19 -40.26
CA PRO A 33 26.05 31.00 -41.46
C PRO A 33 24.77 30.49 -42.14
N LEU A 34 23.84 31.39 -42.40
CA LEU A 34 22.69 31.16 -43.29
C LEU A 34 23.19 30.89 -44.70
N ARG A 35 23.00 29.65 -45.16
CA ARG A 35 23.15 29.34 -46.60
C ARG A 35 21.83 29.69 -47.27
N GLU A 36 21.87 30.68 -48.14
CA GLU A 36 20.81 30.94 -49.15
C GLU A 36 20.72 29.71 -50.07
N GLY A 37 19.66 28.95 -49.94
CA GLY A 37 19.31 27.85 -50.85
C GLY A 37 18.37 28.35 -51.93
N ALA A 38 18.70 28.09 -53.18
CA ALA A 38 17.88 28.34 -54.35
C ALA A 38 16.48 27.68 -54.23
N PRO A 39 15.44 28.23 -54.88
CA PRO A 39 14.08 27.68 -54.79
C PRO A 39 14.01 26.30 -55.45
N VAL A 40 13.72 25.29 -54.65
CA VAL A 40 13.39 23.95 -55.14
C VAL A 40 11.93 24.00 -55.59
N MET A 41 11.71 23.78 -56.88
CA MET A 41 10.37 23.55 -57.45
C MET A 41 9.84 22.23 -56.85
N ILE A 42 8.84 22.31 -56.00
CA ILE A 42 8.15 21.13 -55.48
C ILE A 42 7.12 20.72 -56.52
N GLU A 43 7.39 19.62 -57.22
CA GLU A 43 6.36 18.91 -58.01
C GLU A 43 5.22 18.46 -57.08
N ALA A 44 3.99 18.77 -57.45
CA ALA A 44 2.81 18.35 -56.69
C ALA A 44 2.73 16.81 -56.65
N PRO A 45 2.50 16.19 -55.48
CA PRO A 45 2.36 14.75 -55.39
C PRO A 45 1.14 14.28 -56.18
N THR A 46 1.35 13.35 -57.08
CA THR A 46 0.30 12.65 -57.83
C THR A 46 -0.59 11.93 -56.81
N ALA A 47 -1.88 12.23 -56.84
CA ALA A 47 -2.86 11.61 -55.92
C ALA A 47 -2.87 10.09 -56.08
N THR A 48 -2.45 9.39 -55.07
CA THR A 48 -2.59 7.93 -54.93
C THR A 48 -4.08 7.57 -54.82
N PRO A 49 -4.60 6.60 -55.59
CA PRO A 49 -6.00 6.22 -55.45
C PRO A 49 -6.27 5.70 -54.03
N PRO A 50 -7.48 5.93 -53.46
CA PRO A 50 -7.82 5.47 -52.14
C PRO A 50 -7.73 3.93 -52.06
N PRO A 51 -7.32 3.39 -50.91
CA PRO A 51 -7.26 1.95 -50.72
C PRO A 51 -8.67 1.35 -50.82
N PRO A 52 -8.79 0.10 -51.27
CA PRO A 52 -10.09 -0.57 -51.41
C PRO A 52 -10.78 -0.67 -50.05
N THR A 53 -12.09 -0.39 -50.02
CA THR A 53 -12.92 -0.48 -48.83
C THR A 53 -12.84 -1.92 -48.28
N PRO A 54 -12.54 -2.11 -47.00
CA PRO A 54 -12.51 -3.44 -46.40
C PRO A 54 -13.90 -4.08 -46.46
N PRO A 55 -14.00 -5.39 -46.63
CA PRO A 55 -15.28 -6.09 -46.61
C PRO A 55 -15.97 -5.85 -45.26
N PRO A 56 -17.34 -5.89 -45.22
CA PRO A 56 -18.08 -5.70 -44.00
C PRO A 56 -17.63 -6.73 -42.96
N ALA A 57 -17.28 -6.25 -41.75
CA ALA A 57 -16.87 -7.12 -40.66
C ALA A 57 -18.00 -8.08 -40.31
N THR A 58 -17.68 -9.38 -40.30
CA THR A 58 -18.59 -10.40 -39.78
C THR A 58 -18.95 -10.02 -38.34
N PRO A 59 -20.25 -9.97 -37.97
CA PRO A 59 -20.61 -9.63 -36.60
C PRO A 59 -19.97 -10.64 -35.63
N ALA A 60 -19.26 -10.10 -34.64
CA ALA A 60 -18.69 -10.91 -33.58
C ALA A 60 -19.79 -11.72 -32.89
N PRO A 61 -19.55 -12.98 -32.52
CA PRO A 61 -20.54 -13.77 -31.79
C PRO A 61 -20.94 -13.01 -30.52
N ALA A 62 -22.23 -12.93 -30.25
CA ALA A 62 -22.75 -12.29 -29.05
C ALA A 62 -22.03 -12.86 -27.81
N PRO A 63 -21.66 -12.02 -26.82
CA PRO A 63 -21.03 -12.49 -25.60
C PRO A 63 -21.93 -13.56 -24.97
N ALA A 64 -21.34 -14.71 -24.65
CA ALA A 64 -22.04 -15.79 -23.95
C ALA A 64 -22.70 -15.19 -22.69
N ALA A 65 -23.97 -15.55 -22.46
CA ALA A 65 -24.66 -15.13 -21.25
C ALA A 65 -23.81 -15.47 -20.04
N PRO A 66 -23.67 -14.55 -19.06
CA PRO A 66 -22.85 -14.80 -17.89
C PRO A 66 -23.35 -16.09 -17.21
N THR A 67 -22.43 -17.02 -16.99
CA THR A 67 -22.70 -18.22 -16.19
C THR A 67 -23.26 -17.74 -14.85
N PRO A 68 -24.44 -18.22 -14.41
CA PRO A 68 -24.98 -17.79 -13.14
C PRO A 68 -23.96 -18.06 -12.04
N ALA A 69 -23.59 -17.01 -11.30
CA ALA A 69 -22.69 -17.12 -10.17
C ALA A 69 -23.26 -18.18 -9.19
N PRO A 70 -22.41 -19.02 -8.59
CA PRO A 70 -22.87 -19.98 -7.61
C PRO A 70 -23.65 -19.24 -6.50
N ARG A 71 -24.84 -19.73 -6.19
CA ARG A 71 -25.66 -19.17 -5.10
C ARG A 71 -25.03 -19.56 -3.77
N TYR A 72 -24.22 -18.68 -3.22
CA TYR A 72 -23.73 -18.80 -1.86
C TYR A 72 -24.63 -18.00 -0.93
N THR A 73 -24.95 -18.56 0.23
CA THR A 73 -25.56 -17.83 1.33
C THR A 73 -24.47 -17.32 2.26
N LEU A 74 -24.61 -16.10 2.74
CA LEU A 74 -23.73 -15.57 3.78
C LEU A 74 -24.14 -16.22 5.09
N ASP A 75 -23.18 -16.87 5.76
CA ASP A 75 -23.37 -17.45 7.09
C ASP A 75 -22.38 -16.80 8.07
N ASP A 76 -22.91 -15.94 8.92
CA ASP A 76 -22.16 -15.24 9.95
C ASP A 76 -22.07 -16.00 11.28
N THR A 77 -22.54 -17.25 11.31
CA THR A 77 -22.39 -18.14 12.47
C THR A 77 -21.06 -18.90 12.46
N VAL A 78 -20.41 -19.03 11.29
CA VAL A 78 -19.09 -19.68 11.18
C VAL A 78 -18.00 -18.73 11.70
N PRO A 79 -17.16 -19.17 12.68
CA PRO A 79 -16.05 -18.35 13.17
C PRO A 79 -15.08 -17.99 12.03
N TYR A 80 -15.07 -16.74 11.64
CA TYR A 80 -14.21 -16.20 10.60
C TYR A 80 -13.77 -14.80 11.01
N ILE A 81 -12.47 -14.52 10.92
CA ILE A 81 -11.92 -13.19 11.19
C ILE A 81 -11.32 -12.66 9.91
N PRO A 82 -12.03 -11.75 9.23
CA PRO A 82 -11.51 -11.13 8.02
C PRO A 82 -10.34 -10.18 8.34
N ILE A 83 -9.28 -10.27 7.56
CA ILE A 83 -8.20 -9.29 7.53
C ILE A 83 -8.32 -8.57 6.19
N LEU A 84 -8.72 -7.31 6.22
CA LEU A 84 -8.98 -6.50 5.04
C LEU A 84 -7.75 -5.65 4.70
N MET A 85 -7.39 -5.61 3.42
CA MET A 85 -6.23 -4.88 2.92
C MET A 85 -6.68 -3.71 2.05
N TYR A 86 -6.33 -2.51 2.48
CA TYR A 86 -6.50 -1.25 1.77
C TYR A 86 -5.14 -0.69 1.36
N HIS A 87 -5.14 0.27 0.43
CA HIS A 87 -3.98 1.07 0.07
C HIS A 87 -4.35 2.54 0.14
N TYR A 88 -5.01 3.08 -0.90
CA TYR A 88 -5.47 4.48 -0.93
C TYR A 88 -6.93 4.63 -0.50
N ILE A 89 -7.25 5.74 0.17
CA ILE A 89 -8.63 6.19 0.41
C ILE A 89 -8.84 7.52 -0.32
N ARG A 90 -9.05 7.44 -1.64
CA ARG A 90 -9.16 8.59 -2.54
C ARG A 90 -10.06 8.30 -3.73
N GLU A 91 -10.42 9.36 -4.48
CA GLU A 91 -11.05 9.22 -5.79
C GLU A 91 -10.00 9.11 -6.88
N VAL A 92 -10.22 8.24 -7.84
CA VAL A 92 -9.38 8.05 -9.02
C VAL A 92 -10.28 7.81 -10.22
N ASP A 93 -9.97 8.45 -11.32
CA ASP A 93 -10.61 8.21 -12.61
C ASP A 93 -10.12 6.85 -13.18
N PRO A 94 -10.99 5.86 -13.37
CA PRO A 94 -10.62 4.54 -13.85
C PRO A 94 -10.04 4.54 -15.26
N ASP A 95 -10.40 5.52 -16.09
CA ASP A 95 -9.92 5.61 -17.47
C ASP A 95 -8.54 6.28 -17.53
N ALA A 96 -8.27 7.22 -16.63
CA ALA A 96 -6.99 7.93 -16.56
C ALA A 96 -5.90 7.12 -15.83
N ASP A 97 -6.26 6.43 -14.74
CA ASP A 97 -5.35 5.60 -13.93
C ASP A 97 -6.02 4.29 -13.50
N PRO A 98 -6.12 3.28 -14.39
CA PRO A 98 -6.76 2.00 -14.06
C PRO A 98 -6.10 1.24 -12.91
N LEU A 99 -4.78 1.36 -12.75
CA LEU A 99 -4.06 0.71 -11.66
C LEU A 99 -4.32 1.39 -10.33
N GLY A 100 -4.19 2.71 -10.29
CA GLY A 100 -4.52 3.52 -9.11
C GLY A 100 -5.98 3.34 -8.70
N PHE A 101 -6.92 3.28 -9.64
CA PHE A 101 -8.33 2.98 -9.36
C PHE A 101 -8.50 1.65 -8.63
N ARG A 102 -7.83 0.58 -9.08
CA ARG A 102 -7.93 -0.75 -8.42
C ARG A 102 -7.41 -0.76 -6.98
N LEU A 103 -6.51 0.14 -6.65
CA LEU A 103 -5.92 0.26 -5.31
C LEU A 103 -6.61 1.30 -4.43
N SER A 104 -7.55 2.09 -4.99
CA SER A 104 -8.18 3.23 -4.31
C SER A 104 -9.62 2.93 -3.96
N VAL A 105 -9.96 3.02 -2.68
CA VAL A 105 -11.34 3.01 -2.20
C VAL A 105 -11.77 4.47 -2.01
N ARG A 106 -12.91 4.85 -2.59
CA ARG A 106 -13.46 6.20 -2.43
C ARG A 106 -13.80 6.48 -0.96
N PRO A 107 -13.61 7.72 -0.47
CA PRO A 107 -13.89 8.09 0.92
C PRO A 107 -15.32 7.79 1.37
N ASP A 108 -16.31 8.05 0.52
CA ASP A 108 -17.72 7.75 0.79
C ASP A 108 -17.96 6.23 0.91
N ARG A 109 -17.35 5.43 0.05
CA ARG A 109 -17.44 3.96 0.11
C ARG A 109 -16.75 3.40 1.34
N PHE A 110 -15.61 3.94 1.71
CA PHE A 110 -14.93 3.54 2.95
C PHE A 110 -15.79 3.88 4.18
N ALA A 111 -16.42 5.05 4.21
CA ALA A 111 -17.35 5.41 5.26
C ALA A 111 -18.58 4.47 5.34
N GLU A 112 -19.16 4.08 4.19
CA GLU A 112 -20.23 3.08 4.14
C GLU A 112 -19.80 1.70 4.67
N GLN A 113 -18.59 1.26 4.33
CA GLN A 113 -18.01 0.01 4.80
C GLN A 113 -17.86 0.01 6.33
N LEU A 114 -17.31 1.08 6.89
CA LEU A 114 -17.16 1.25 8.33
C LEU A 114 -18.51 1.35 9.06
N ALA A 115 -19.48 2.09 8.49
CA ALA A 115 -20.83 2.16 9.04
C ALA A 115 -21.48 0.78 9.10
N TRP A 116 -21.38 0.01 8.02
CA TRP A 116 -21.94 -1.33 7.94
C TRP A 116 -21.29 -2.30 8.97
N LEU A 117 -19.97 -2.25 9.12
CA LEU A 117 -19.26 -3.03 10.15
C LEU A 117 -19.75 -2.69 11.56
N ARG A 118 -19.87 -1.39 11.87
CA ARG A 118 -20.34 -0.91 13.17
C ARG A 118 -21.78 -1.34 13.46
N GLU A 119 -22.69 -1.16 12.50
CA GLU A 119 -24.10 -1.56 12.63
C GLU A 119 -24.26 -3.06 12.87
N ARG A 120 -23.34 -3.86 12.34
CA ARG A 120 -23.31 -5.31 12.53
C ARG A 120 -22.56 -5.75 13.79
N GLY A 121 -22.06 -4.82 14.59
CA GLY A 121 -21.37 -5.10 15.86
C GLY A 121 -19.96 -5.68 15.67
N TYR A 122 -19.31 -5.41 14.53
CA TYR A 122 -17.90 -5.81 14.35
C TYR A 122 -16.98 -5.00 15.25
N VAL A 123 -15.98 -5.69 15.81
CA VAL A 123 -14.92 -5.11 16.64
C VAL A 123 -13.64 -5.06 15.85
N GLY A 124 -13.07 -3.85 15.67
CA GLY A 124 -11.77 -3.68 15.04
C GLY A 124 -10.65 -4.17 15.93
N LEU A 125 -9.77 -5.01 15.40
CA LEU A 125 -8.55 -5.44 16.06
C LEU A 125 -7.32 -4.95 15.30
N ARG A 126 -6.33 -4.47 16.02
CA ARG A 126 -4.97 -4.31 15.50
C ARG A 126 -4.35 -5.68 15.30
N MET A 127 -3.38 -5.80 14.40
CA MET A 127 -2.77 -7.08 14.10
C MET A 127 -2.05 -7.70 15.32
N ARG A 128 -1.51 -6.90 16.23
CA ARG A 128 -0.97 -7.38 17.51
C ARG A 128 -2.04 -8.03 18.39
N GLU A 129 -3.23 -7.45 18.46
CA GLU A 129 -4.36 -7.98 19.22
C GLU A 129 -4.90 -9.25 18.58
N LEU A 130 -5.03 -9.24 17.25
CA LEU A 130 -5.42 -10.44 16.51
C LEU A 130 -4.44 -11.60 16.75
N ALA A 131 -3.12 -11.33 16.73
CA ALA A 131 -2.13 -12.36 17.01
C ALA A 131 -2.25 -12.94 18.43
N VAL A 132 -2.58 -12.12 19.42
CA VAL A 132 -2.81 -12.57 20.81
C VAL A 132 -4.05 -13.44 20.91
N CYS A 133 -5.19 -12.96 20.38
CA CYS A 133 -6.44 -13.72 20.49
C CYS A 133 -6.41 -15.03 19.68
N LEU A 134 -5.73 -15.06 18.52
CA LEU A 134 -5.55 -16.29 17.74
C LEU A 134 -4.72 -17.34 18.51
N ARG A 135 -3.64 -16.92 19.21
CA ARG A 135 -2.84 -17.84 20.04
C ARG A 135 -3.62 -18.36 21.23
N ALA A 136 -4.46 -17.53 21.83
CA ALA A 136 -5.30 -17.89 22.96
C ALA A 136 -6.55 -18.69 22.56
N ASN A 137 -6.86 -18.75 21.26
CA ASN A 137 -8.14 -19.23 20.73
C ASN A 137 -9.35 -18.56 21.42
N ASP A 138 -9.22 -17.26 21.65
CA ASP A 138 -10.19 -16.43 22.38
C ASP A 138 -10.34 -15.06 21.68
N CYS A 139 -10.75 -15.09 20.41
CA CYS A 139 -11.03 -13.88 19.67
C CYS A 139 -12.47 -13.41 19.86
N PRO A 140 -12.71 -12.10 19.92
CA PRO A 140 -14.06 -11.58 20.00
C PRO A 140 -14.92 -12.10 18.83
N PRO A 141 -16.18 -12.44 19.08
CA PRO A 141 -17.10 -12.71 17.99
C PRO A 141 -17.21 -11.45 17.12
N ARG A 142 -17.27 -11.63 15.79
CA ARG A 142 -17.30 -10.52 14.81
C ARG A 142 -16.07 -9.60 14.90
N ALA A 143 -14.88 -10.18 15.15
CA ALA A 143 -13.63 -9.45 14.99
C ALA A 143 -13.33 -9.16 13.51
N VAL A 144 -12.72 -8.02 13.22
CA VAL A 144 -12.20 -7.65 11.89
C VAL A 144 -10.88 -6.91 12.07
N ALA A 145 -9.88 -7.20 11.23
CA ALA A 145 -8.67 -6.41 11.16
C ALA A 145 -8.67 -5.57 9.88
N LEU A 146 -8.52 -4.27 10.03
CA LEU A 146 -8.36 -3.32 8.92
C LEU A 146 -6.87 -3.02 8.77
N THR A 147 -6.31 -3.26 7.58
CA THR A 147 -4.89 -3.04 7.31
C THR A 147 -4.70 -2.13 6.11
N PHE A 148 -3.70 -1.24 6.19
CA PHE A 148 -3.35 -0.30 5.13
C PHE A 148 -1.89 -0.50 4.77
N ASP A 149 -1.59 -0.68 3.49
CA ASP A 149 -0.22 -0.89 3.02
C ASP A 149 0.38 0.40 2.46
N ASP A 150 1.70 0.42 2.32
CA ASP A 150 2.57 1.39 1.67
C ASP A 150 2.79 2.72 2.40
N GLY A 151 1.86 3.20 3.21
CA GLY A 151 2.04 4.44 3.98
C GLY A 151 1.67 5.72 3.22
N TYR A 152 0.60 5.71 2.43
CA TYR A 152 0.14 6.86 1.66
C TYR A 152 -0.43 7.99 2.53
N ALA A 153 -0.29 9.25 2.11
CA ALA A 153 -0.71 10.42 2.88
C ALA A 153 -2.23 10.50 3.13
N ASP A 154 -3.06 9.94 2.25
CA ASP A 154 -4.51 9.87 2.43
C ASP A 154 -4.92 8.93 3.56
N ASN A 155 -4.05 8.07 4.02
CA ASN A 155 -4.30 7.22 5.18
C ASN A 155 -4.42 8.04 6.48
N VAL A 156 -3.68 9.12 6.62
CA VAL A 156 -3.81 10.02 7.78
C VAL A 156 -4.83 11.13 7.53
N THR A 157 -4.90 11.67 6.31
CA THR A 157 -5.77 12.82 6.04
C THR A 157 -7.24 12.42 5.81
N VAL A 158 -7.51 11.19 5.37
CA VAL A 158 -8.86 10.70 5.04
C VAL A 158 -9.24 9.47 5.84
N ALA A 159 -8.42 8.40 5.86
CA ALA A 159 -8.80 7.17 6.52
C ALA A 159 -8.86 7.32 8.05
N LEU A 160 -7.88 7.94 8.69
CA LEU A 160 -7.83 8.12 10.14
C LEU A 160 -9.06 8.85 10.71
N PRO A 161 -9.51 10.01 10.17
CA PRO A 161 -10.73 10.65 10.64
C PRO A 161 -11.98 9.76 10.57
N LEU A 162 -12.10 8.96 9.50
CA LEU A 162 -13.21 8.03 9.33
C LEU A 162 -13.12 6.87 10.32
N LEU A 163 -11.95 6.26 10.50
CA LEU A 163 -11.73 5.21 11.50
C LEU A 163 -12.13 5.68 12.90
N ARG A 164 -11.68 6.88 13.30
CA ARG A 164 -12.04 7.49 14.59
C ARG A 164 -13.53 7.75 14.71
N ARG A 165 -14.17 8.29 13.67
CA ARG A 165 -15.61 8.57 13.64
C ARG A 165 -16.45 7.31 13.88
N TYR A 166 -16.04 6.19 13.30
CA TYR A 166 -16.76 4.92 13.41
C TYR A 166 -16.27 4.03 14.55
N GLY A 167 -15.23 4.44 15.29
CA GLY A 167 -14.70 3.73 16.46
C GLY A 167 -13.90 2.48 16.10
N PHE A 168 -13.23 2.48 14.94
CA PHE A 168 -12.34 1.41 14.52
C PHE A 168 -10.87 1.76 14.73
N VAL A 169 -10.08 0.74 15.06
CA VAL A 169 -8.62 0.76 14.99
C VAL A 169 -8.15 0.03 13.74
N ALA A 170 -6.92 0.31 13.31
CA ALA A 170 -6.32 -0.31 12.13
C ALA A 170 -4.81 -0.51 12.34
N THR A 171 -4.18 -1.29 11.44
CA THR A 171 -2.74 -1.46 11.34
C THR A 171 -2.25 -0.86 10.02
N PHE A 172 -1.23 -0.01 10.08
CA PHE A 172 -0.63 0.64 8.93
C PHE A 172 0.78 0.07 8.70
N TYR A 173 1.01 -0.53 7.55
CA TYR A 173 2.28 -1.12 7.15
C TYR A 173 3.08 -0.13 6.31
N ILE A 174 4.23 0.28 6.83
CA ILE A 174 5.00 1.41 6.31
C ILE A 174 6.22 0.95 5.53
N VAL A 175 6.35 1.43 4.29
CA VAL A 175 7.57 1.35 3.51
C VAL A 175 8.47 2.50 3.95
N THR A 176 9.47 2.20 4.78
CA THR A 176 10.23 3.25 5.49
C THR A 176 11.05 4.16 4.58
N GLY A 177 11.49 3.65 3.43
CA GLY A 177 12.17 4.45 2.42
C GLY A 177 11.25 5.40 1.63
N PHE A 178 9.92 5.33 1.83
CA PHE A 178 8.96 6.24 1.19
C PHE A 178 8.50 7.36 2.13
N VAL A 179 8.75 7.23 3.42
CA VAL A 179 8.36 8.25 4.42
C VAL A 179 8.94 9.62 4.07
N GLY A 180 8.08 10.63 4.01
CA GLY A 180 8.41 12.01 3.65
C GLY A 180 8.53 12.27 2.15
N ARG A 181 8.27 11.30 1.28
CA ARG A 181 8.15 11.53 -0.17
C ARG A 181 6.77 12.13 -0.50
N GLU A 182 6.68 12.81 -1.61
CA GLU A 182 5.40 13.32 -2.13
C GLU A 182 4.37 12.19 -2.27
N GLY A 183 3.17 12.38 -1.71
CA GLY A 183 2.09 11.40 -1.70
C GLY A 183 2.15 10.35 -0.57
N TYR A 184 3.20 10.37 0.25
CA TYR A 184 3.36 9.47 1.39
C TYR A 184 3.33 10.25 2.71
N MET A 185 3.04 9.54 3.80
CA MET A 185 3.11 10.08 5.16
C MET A 185 4.55 10.43 5.53
N ASP A 186 4.70 11.46 6.36
CA ASP A 186 5.95 11.75 7.05
C ASP A 186 6.00 11.15 8.47
N TRP A 187 7.06 11.41 9.23
CA TRP A 187 7.22 10.88 10.59
C TRP A 187 6.25 11.51 11.60
N GLU A 188 5.76 12.72 11.36
CA GLU A 188 4.77 13.41 12.20
C GLU A 188 3.38 12.78 11.98
N ASP A 189 3.05 12.46 10.74
CA ASP A 189 1.84 11.70 10.38
C ASP A 189 1.81 10.32 11.04
N LEU A 190 2.93 9.60 11.02
CA LEU A 190 3.07 8.31 11.68
C LEU A 190 2.94 8.42 13.20
N ALA A 191 3.48 9.48 13.79
CA ALA A 191 3.31 9.74 15.22
C ALA A 191 1.83 10.04 15.55
N LEU A 192 1.11 10.79 14.70
CA LEU A 192 -0.33 11.04 14.85
C LEU A 192 -1.16 9.74 14.77
N LEU A 193 -0.83 8.81 13.86
CA LEU A 193 -1.47 7.49 13.81
C LEU A 193 -1.26 6.71 15.12
N ARG A 194 -0.01 6.63 15.59
CA ARG A 194 0.35 6.00 16.87
C ARG A 194 -0.45 6.60 18.04
N ASP A 195 -0.45 7.92 18.17
CA ASP A 195 -1.10 8.65 19.27
C ASP A 195 -2.63 8.56 19.19
N SER A 196 -3.16 8.26 18.00
CA SER A 196 -4.57 7.94 17.77
C SER A 196 -4.92 6.47 18.06
N GLY A 197 -3.98 5.67 18.58
CA GLY A 197 -4.20 4.27 18.94
C GLY A 197 -4.15 3.28 17.78
N MET A 198 -3.66 3.71 16.62
CA MET A 198 -3.42 2.82 15.49
C MET A 198 -2.13 2.02 15.69
N GLU A 199 -2.02 0.86 15.05
CA GLU A 199 -0.78 0.09 15.01
C GLU A 199 0.05 0.47 13.80
N ILE A 200 1.36 0.67 14.01
CA ILE A 200 2.33 0.82 12.92
C ILE A 200 3.09 -0.50 12.80
N GLY A 201 3.03 -1.09 11.61
CA GLY A 201 3.78 -2.28 11.22
C GLY A 201 4.82 -1.96 10.14
N ALA A 202 5.74 -2.90 9.89
CA ALA A 202 6.77 -2.73 8.88
C ALA A 202 6.36 -3.34 7.53
N HIS A 203 6.80 -2.69 6.43
CA HIS A 203 6.54 -3.13 5.04
C HIS A 203 7.81 -3.04 4.17
N SER A 204 8.94 -3.46 4.71
CA SER A 204 10.29 -3.32 4.13
C SER A 204 10.79 -1.86 4.03
N VAL A 205 12.03 -1.70 3.59
CA VAL A 205 12.61 -0.37 3.36
C VAL A 205 12.18 0.19 2.00
N SER A 206 12.26 -0.61 0.94
CA SER A 206 12.13 -0.15 -0.44
C SER A 206 10.92 -0.73 -1.19
N HIS A 207 10.07 -1.51 -0.52
CA HIS A 207 8.97 -2.29 -1.12
C HIS A 207 9.50 -3.35 -2.12
N ALA A 208 10.71 -3.86 -1.90
CA ALA A 208 11.29 -4.89 -2.77
C ALA A 208 10.54 -6.23 -2.65
N ASP A 209 10.46 -6.99 -3.76
CA ASP A 209 10.00 -8.38 -3.73
C ASP A 209 11.02 -9.25 -2.96
N LEU A 210 10.71 -9.54 -1.70
CA LEU A 210 11.59 -10.31 -0.81
C LEU A 210 11.87 -11.74 -1.31
N ALA A 211 11.00 -12.28 -2.16
CA ALA A 211 11.21 -13.61 -2.74
C ALA A 211 12.29 -13.61 -3.84
N ALA A 212 12.55 -12.46 -4.46
CA ALA A 212 13.54 -12.28 -5.50
C ALA A 212 14.93 -11.86 -4.98
N LEU A 213 15.02 -11.46 -3.69
CA LEU A 213 16.28 -11.03 -3.06
C LEU A 213 17.09 -12.22 -2.54
N ASP A 214 18.40 -12.03 -2.43
CA ASP A 214 19.22 -12.90 -1.57
C ASP A 214 18.86 -12.70 -0.09
N LEU A 215 19.29 -13.63 0.77
CA LEU A 215 18.84 -13.64 2.17
C LEU A 215 19.41 -12.49 2.99
N ASP A 216 20.56 -11.94 2.64
CA ASP A 216 21.15 -10.81 3.37
C ASP A 216 20.45 -9.51 2.99
N ALA A 217 20.15 -9.31 1.72
CA ALA A 217 19.33 -8.20 1.26
C ALA A 217 17.89 -8.28 1.83
N ALA A 218 17.26 -9.46 1.81
CA ALA A 218 15.94 -9.65 2.43
C ALA A 218 15.97 -9.38 3.95
N ARG A 219 17.04 -9.79 4.64
CA ARG A 219 17.23 -9.49 6.06
C ARG A 219 17.33 -7.99 6.32
N TYR A 220 18.10 -7.27 5.50
CA TYR A 220 18.21 -5.82 5.59
C TYR A 220 16.85 -5.13 5.43
N GLU A 221 16.11 -5.47 4.38
CA GLU A 221 14.77 -4.92 4.10
C GLU A 221 13.82 -5.12 5.29
N ILE A 222 13.87 -6.27 5.93
CA ILE A 222 13.01 -6.61 7.06
C ILE A 222 13.44 -5.88 8.34
N LEU A 223 14.71 -5.99 8.73
CA LEU A 223 15.17 -5.48 10.03
C LEU A 223 15.33 -3.97 10.03
N ALA A 224 15.90 -3.38 8.98
CA ALA A 224 16.10 -1.93 8.92
C ALA A 224 14.76 -1.17 8.85
N SER A 225 13.74 -1.73 8.20
CA SER A 225 12.40 -1.13 8.22
C SER A 225 11.77 -1.13 9.61
N ARG A 226 11.95 -2.20 10.38
CA ARG A 226 11.51 -2.29 11.76
C ARG A 226 12.25 -1.27 12.64
N GLU A 227 13.59 -1.31 12.61
CA GLU A 227 14.45 -0.44 13.41
C GLU A 227 14.14 1.05 13.17
N ALA A 228 13.96 1.45 11.91
CA ALA A 228 13.63 2.83 11.57
C ALA A 228 12.32 3.32 12.21
N VAL A 229 11.29 2.49 12.25
CA VAL A 229 10.01 2.83 12.90
C VAL A 229 10.18 2.84 14.43
N GLU A 230 10.85 1.84 15.00
CA GLU A 230 11.07 1.73 16.45
C GLU A 230 11.88 2.91 17.00
N GLU A 231 12.98 3.29 16.33
CA GLU A 231 13.82 4.42 16.72
C GLU A 231 13.11 5.77 16.62
N ARG A 232 12.36 5.98 15.53
CA ARG A 232 11.70 7.27 15.28
C ARG A 232 10.45 7.48 16.13
N LEU A 233 9.69 6.43 16.39
CA LEU A 233 8.39 6.53 17.08
C LEU A 233 8.45 6.09 18.54
N GLY A 234 9.52 5.45 19.00
CA GLY A 234 9.64 4.94 20.37
C GLY A 234 8.63 3.82 20.69
N ILE A 235 8.31 2.98 19.73
CA ILE A 235 7.35 1.88 19.85
C ILE A 235 8.01 0.56 19.51
N GLU A 236 7.41 -0.55 19.91
CA GLU A 236 7.76 -1.89 19.44
C GLU A 236 6.96 -2.24 18.18
N VAL A 237 7.64 -2.62 17.09
CA VAL A 237 7.01 -3.07 15.83
C VAL A 237 6.94 -4.60 15.83
N VAL A 238 5.74 -5.13 15.95
CA VAL A 238 5.49 -6.57 16.10
C VAL A 238 4.76 -7.20 14.91
N SER A 239 4.38 -6.41 13.92
CA SER A 239 3.69 -6.90 12.72
C SER A 239 4.42 -6.49 11.44
N PHE A 240 4.32 -7.35 10.41
CA PHE A 240 4.97 -7.16 9.11
C PHE A 240 4.02 -7.52 7.98
N SER A 241 4.07 -6.78 6.86
CA SER A 241 3.42 -7.15 5.60
C SER A 241 4.48 -7.49 4.55
N TYR A 242 4.34 -8.64 3.89
CA TYR A 242 5.20 -8.97 2.75
C TYR A 242 4.87 -8.07 1.56
N PRO A 243 5.85 -7.32 1.00
CA PRO A 243 5.66 -6.57 -0.24
C PRO A 243 5.08 -7.47 -1.34
N ALA A 244 4.03 -6.99 -2.02
CA ALA A 244 3.25 -7.75 -3.00
C ALA A 244 2.69 -9.10 -2.50
N GLY A 245 2.84 -9.41 -1.20
CA GLY A 245 2.46 -10.68 -0.59
C GLY A 245 3.42 -11.84 -0.90
N SER A 246 4.59 -11.56 -1.48
CA SER A 246 5.55 -12.55 -1.99
C SER A 246 6.60 -12.90 -0.95
N TYR A 247 6.85 -14.20 -0.75
CA TYR A 247 7.90 -14.69 0.15
C TYR A 247 8.33 -16.11 -0.17
N THR A 248 9.55 -16.48 0.22
CA THR A 248 10.05 -17.87 0.19
C THR A 248 10.03 -18.49 1.59
N PRO A 249 10.11 -19.82 1.71
CA PRO A 249 10.28 -20.47 3.01
C PRO A 249 11.49 -19.97 3.81
N ALA A 250 12.54 -19.53 3.12
CA ALA A 250 13.73 -18.95 3.76
C ALA A 250 13.45 -17.57 4.34
N VAL A 251 12.75 -16.70 3.60
CA VAL A 251 12.29 -15.38 4.08
C VAL A 251 11.32 -15.54 5.25
N ALA A 252 10.37 -16.48 5.19
CA ALA A 252 9.47 -16.76 6.31
C ALA A 252 10.24 -17.20 7.58
N ARG A 253 11.34 -17.93 7.45
CA ARG A 253 12.23 -18.25 8.58
C ARG A 253 12.95 -17.02 9.14
N LEU A 254 13.39 -16.08 8.28
CA LEU A 254 13.95 -14.80 8.75
C LEU A 254 12.94 -14.00 9.57
N ILE A 255 11.72 -13.87 9.08
CA ILE A 255 10.62 -13.16 9.76
C ILE A 255 10.34 -13.76 11.14
N ARG A 256 10.24 -15.09 11.25
CA ARG A 256 10.05 -15.75 12.56
C ARG A 256 11.22 -15.51 13.52
N LYS A 257 12.48 -15.58 13.01
CA LYS A 257 13.67 -15.28 13.81
C LYS A 257 13.75 -13.80 14.23
N ALA A 258 13.22 -12.89 13.42
CA ALA A 258 13.11 -11.49 13.77
C ALA A 258 12.07 -11.21 14.88
N GLY A 259 11.22 -12.18 15.22
CA GLY A 259 10.31 -12.08 16.37
C GLY A 259 9.00 -11.34 16.09
N PHE A 260 8.61 -11.15 14.81
CA PHE A 260 7.28 -10.61 14.52
C PHE A 260 6.18 -11.54 15.02
N SER A 261 5.19 -10.96 15.67
CA SER A 261 4.06 -11.69 16.27
C SER A 261 2.98 -12.04 15.25
N SER A 262 2.86 -11.27 14.19
CA SER A 262 1.93 -11.49 13.08
C SER A 262 2.54 -10.99 11.78
N VAL A 263 2.34 -11.73 10.70
CA VAL A 263 2.81 -11.36 9.36
C VAL A 263 1.71 -11.64 8.36
N VAL A 264 1.44 -10.68 7.48
CA VAL A 264 0.37 -10.77 6.50
C VAL A 264 0.91 -10.90 5.08
N THR A 265 0.14 -11.59 4.24
CA THR A 265 0.39 -11.71 2.80
C THR A 265 -0.79 -11.13 2.00
N ALA A 266 -0.63 -10.99 0.69
CA ALA A 266 -1.71 -10.58 -0.21
C ALA A 266 -2.55 -11.76 -0.74
N ALA A 267 -2.18 -12.99 -0.41
CA ALA A 267 -2.91 -14.17 -0.86
C ALA A 267 -4.27 -14.28 -0.15
N PRO A 268 -5.37 -14.41 -0.89
CA PRO A 268 -6.67 -14.71 -0.28
C PRO A 268 -6.69 -16.17 0.16
N ALA A 269 -7.06 -16.44 1.42
CA ALA A 269 -7.33 -17.78 1.91
C ALA A 269 -8.49 -17.76 2.91
N ALA A 270 -9.12 -18.92 3.11
CA ALA A 270 -10.28 -19.04 3.96
C ALA A 270 -9.91 -19.26 5.44
N ARG A 271 -8.67 -19.58 5.78
CA ARG A 271 -8.25 -19.95 7.14
C ARG A 271 -7.00 -19.23 7.59
N LEU A 272 -6.98 -18.83 8.85
CA LEU A 272 -5.84 -18.20 9.52
C LEU A 272 -4.99 -19.28 10.21
N GLU A 273 -4.24 -20.05 9.42
CA GLU A 273 -3.51 -21.22 9.93
C GLU A 273 -2.13 -20.89 10.50
N ARG A 274 -1.53 -19.79 10.05
CA ARG A 274 -0.13 -19.46 10.36
C ARG A 274 0.03 -17.97 10.61
N LEU A 275 0.57 -17.61 11.76
CA LEU A 275 0.83 -16.22 12.13
C LEU A 275 1.96 -15.54 11.30
N ASP A 276 2.79 -16.32 10.62
CA ASP A 276 3.86 -15.83 9.74
C ASP A 276 3.45 -15.70 8.26
N ALA A 277 2.18 -15.93 7.93
CA ALA A 277 1.62 -15.76 6.60
C ALA A 277 0.08 -15.70 6.66
N LEU A 278 -0.46 -14.75 7.40
CA LEU A 278 -1.91 -14.53 7.50
C LEU A 278 -2.46 -14.00 6.18
N PRO A 279 -3.47 -14.66 5.61
CA PRO A 279 -4.10 -14.23 4.37
C PRO A 279 -4.94 -12.98 4.56
N ARG A 280 -5.01 -12.15 3.51
CA ARG A 280 -5.84 -10.94 3.51
C ARG A 280 -6.78 -10.90 2.32
N ARG A 281 -7.87 -10.15 2.47
CA ARG A 281 -8.78 -9.79 1.41
C ARG A 281 -8.51 -8.36 0.96
N ARG A 282 -8.04 -8.19 -0.29
CA ARG A 282 -7.84 -6.85 -0.87
C ARG A 282 -9.20 -6.24 -1.20
N VAL A 283 -9.47 -5.06 -0.64
CA VAL A 283 -10.63 -4.25 -1.02
C VAL A 283 -10.26 -3.44 -2.25
N LEU A 284 -11.00 -3.64 -3.34
CA LEU A 284 -10.71 -3.03 -4.64
C LEU A 284 -11.46 -1.71 -4.81
N GLY A 285 -10.93 -0.85 -5.66
CA GLY A 285 -11.67 0.29 -6.20
C GLY A 285 -12.90 -0.14 -6.98
N GLY A 286 -13.96 0.64 -6.89
CA GLY A 286 -15.24 0.29 -7.54
C GLY A 286 -16.06 -0.78 -6.83
N GLU A 287 -15.56 -1.36 -5.73
CA GLU A 287 -16.30 -2.37 -4.97
C GLU A 287 -17.60 -1.79 -4.40
N THR A 288 -18.69 -2.52 -4.59
CA THR A 288 -19.98 -2.17 -3.99
C THR A 288 -20.03 -2.61 -2.53
N LEU A 289 -20.94 -2.05 -1.73
CA LEU A 289 -21.15 -2.51 -0.35
C LEU A 289 -21.57 -3.99 -0.32
N GLU A 290 -22.34 -4.45 -1.30
CA GLU A 290 -22.70 -5.86 -1.41
C GLU A 290 -21.49 -6.75 -1.66
N GLY A 291 -20.62 -6.40 -2.62
CA GLY A 291 -19.36 -7.09 -2.85
C GLY A 291 -18.44 -7.07 -1.65
N TYR A 292 -18.33 -5.91 -0.96
CA TYR A 292 -17.56 -5.81 0.28
C TYR A 292 -18.02 -6.80 1.37
N ARG A 293 -19.31 -7.06 1.49
CA ARG A 293 -19.84 -8.03 2.47
C ARG A 293 -19.30 -9.44 2.25
N TRP A 294 -18.99 -9.82 0.99
CA TRP A 294 -18.37 -11.10 0.67
C TRP A 294 -16.92 -11.22 1.17
N TYR A 295 -16.25 -10.10 1.45
CA TYR A 295 -14.93 -10.12 2.09
C TYR A 295 -15.00 -10.36 3.59
N VAL A 296 -16.09 -9.95 4.22
CA VAL A 296 -16.23 -9.91 5.68
C VAL A 296 -16.96 -11.14 6.22
N VAL A 297 -17.99 -11.61 5.51
CA VAL A 297 -18.78 -12.78 5.95
C VAL A 297 -18.32 -14.03 5.19
N PRO A 298 -18.06 -15.16 5.88
CA PRO A 298 -17.65 -16.38 5.21
C PRO A 298 -18.72 -16.89 4.24
N LEU A 299 -18.24 -17.38 3.09
CA LEU A 299 -19.09 -18.06 2.12
C LEU A 299 -19.31 -19.49 2.58
N VAL A 300 -20.50 -19.83 2.96
CA VAL A 300 -20.92 -21.22 3.13
C VAL A 300 -21.57 -21.67 1.84
N SER A 301 -21.05 -22.75 1.23
CA SER A 301 -21.74 -23.35 0.11
C SER A 301 -23.12 -23.83 0.60
N ALA A 302 -24.19 -23.31 0.00
CA ALA A 302 -25.51 -23.88 0.21
C ALA A 302 -25.37 -25.38 -0.12
N GLY A 303 -25.47 -26.24 0.90
CA GLY A 303 -25.37 -27.67 0.75
C GLY A 303 -26.22 -28.10 -0.45
N LYS A 304 -25.68 -28.99 -1.27
CA LYS A 304 -26.52 -29.67 -2.27
C LYS A 304 -27.71 -30.25 -1.53
N PRO A 305 -28.94 -30.02 -2.06
CA PRO A 305 -30.12 -30.71 -1.53
C PRO A 305 -29.99 -32.21 -1.61
#